data_da7c2a8de0df4ec9ef4ac992527f037f
#
_entry.id   da7c2a8de0df4ec9ef4ac992527f037f
#
_cell.length_a   1.000
_cell.length_b   1.000
_cell.length_c   1.000
_cell.angle_alpha   90.00
_cell.angle_beta   90.00
_cell.angle_gamma   90.00
#
_symmetry.space_group_name_H-M   'P 1'
#
loop_
_entity.id
_entity.type
_entity.pdbx_description
1 polymer ?
#
loop_
_entity_poly.entity_id
_entity_poly.type
_entity_poly.pdbx_seq_one_letter_code
_entity_poly.pdbx_strand_id
1 'polypeptide(L)'
;MESLHCCNLEEFAAQFVLSEKRLIKKQSTQKRNQELYIGLVRLHVLHHAAQSPIFGLGIIQELGRHGYRLGPGTVYPLLHGMENRGWLRAGSAIVDGRRRKTYAATAAGRRALKTARERVRELYEEMFEDELS
;
A
#
# COMPACT_ATOMS: atom_id res chain seq x y z
N MET A 1 -22.19 -35.88 32.32
CA MET A 1 -21.85 -35.52 32.06
C MET A 1 -21.35 -35.32 31.32
N GLU A 2 -20.99 -35.04 30.85
CA GLU A 2 -20.65 -34.72 30.16
C GLU A 2 -20.24 -34.66 29.19
N SER A 3 -20.39 -34.82 28.70
CA SER A 3 -20.34 -34.82 27.65
C SER A 3 -19.91 -34.03 26.92
N LEU A 4 -19.47 -33.51 26.97
CA LEU A 4 -19.05 -32.64 26.49
C LEU A 4 -18.47 -32.72 25.40
N HIS A 5 -17.99 -33.15 25.14
CA HIS A 5 -17.44 -33.17 24.37
C HIS A 5 -17.52 -33.52 23.34
N CYS A 6 -17.87 -33.66 23.31
CA CYS A 6 -18.22 -33.86 22.11
C CYS A 6 -17.93 -32.84 21.23
N CYS A 7 -17.04 -32.40 21.38
CA CYS A 7 -16.47 -31.76 20.46
C CYS A 7 -16.70 -32.30 19.19
N ASN A 8 -17.48 -31.75 18.58
CA ASN A 8 -17.83 -32.08 17.30
C ASN A 8 -16.64 -31.69 16.43
N LEU A 9 -15.80 -32.63 16.22
CA LEU A 9 -14.72 -32.48 15.27
C LEU A 9 -15.22 -32.02 13.91
N GLU A 10 -16.45 -32.42 13.57
CA GLU A 10 -17.12 -31.98 12.35
C GLU A 10 -17.45 -30.48 12.38
N GLU A 11 -17.96 -29.99 13.50
CA GLU A 11 -18.20 -28.55 13.67
C GLU A 11 -16.92 -27.75 13.69
N PHE A 12 -15.89 -28.28 14.34
CA PHE A 12 -14.58 -27.64 14.37
C PHE A 12 -13.99 -27.58 12.96
N ALA A 13 -14.03 -28.69 12.22
CA ALA A 13 -13.57 -28.72 10.84
C ALA A 13 -14.39 -27.80 9.93
N ALA A 14 -15.69 -27.75 10.12
CA ALA A 14 -16.57 -26.84 9.37
C ALA A 14 -16.25 -25.37 9.66
N GLN A 15 -16.01 -25.03 10.93
CA GLN A 15 -15.62 -23.67 11.32
C GLN A 15 -14.25 -23.30 10.77
N PHE A 16 -13.32 -24.24 10.77
CA PHE A 16 -11.98 -24.04 10.21
C PHE A 16 -12.06 -23.77 8.71
N VAL A 17 -12.81 -24.57 7.97
CA VAL A 17 -13.01 -24.40 6.52
C VAL A 17 -13.70 -23.07 6.22
N LEU A 18 -14.70 -22.66 7.01
CA LEU A 18 -15.36 -21.37 6.88
C LEU A 18 -14.39 -20.22 7.15
N SER A 19 -13.53 -20.38 8.15
CA SER A 19 -12.50 -19.40 8.48
C SER A 19 -11.50 -19.22 7.34
N GLU A 20 -11.04 -20.32 6.74
CA GLU A 20 -10.17 -20.28 5.56
C GLU A 20 -10.86 -19.62 4.37
N LYS A 21 -12.10 -19.98 4.09
CA LYS A 21 -12.87 -19.38 3.01
C LYS A 21 -13.06 -17.88 3.19
N ARG A 22 -13.31 -17.44 4.43
CA ARG A 22 -13.40 -16.01 4.76
C ARG A 22 -12.10 -15.30 4.53
N LEU A 23 -10.98 -15.92 4.93
CA LEU A 23 -9.64 -15.36 4.75
C LEU A 23 -9.29 -15.24 3.27
N ILE A 24 -9.53 -16.28 2.48
CA ILE A 24 -9.31 -16.30 1.03
C ILE A 24 -10.17 -15.23 0.34
N LYS A 25 -11.43 -15.13 0.72
CA LYS A 25 -12.36 -14.12 0.18
C LYS A 25 -11.88 -12.71 0.51
N LYS A 26 -11.40 -12.48 1.74
CA LYS A 26 -10.86 -11.20 2.18
C LYS A 26 -9.62 -10.83 1.38
N GLN A 27 -8.71 -11.79 1.15
CA GLN A 27 -7.51 -11.60 0.33
C GLN A 27 -7.84 -11.29 -1.13
N SER A 28 -8.81 -12.01 -1.72
CA SER A 28 -9.20 -11.76 -3.10
C SER A 28 -9.87 -10.39 -3.28
N THR A 29 -10.67 -9.96 -2.30
CA THR A 29 -11.29 -8.63 -2.29
C THR A 29 -10.21 -7.56 -2.15
N GLN A 30 -9.24 -7.75 -1.27
CA GLN A 30 -8.13 -6.83 -1.08
C GLN A 30 -7.30 -6.69 -2.37
N LYS A 31 -7.03 -7.80 -3.06
CA LYS A 31 -6.30 -7.78 -4.33
C LYS A 31 -7.06 -7.00 -5.41
N ARG A 32 -8.36 -7.17 -5.50
CA ARG A 32 -9.19 -6.39 -6.44
C ARG A 32 -9.18 -4.91 -6.12
N ASN A 33 -9.23 -4.56 -4.85
CA ASN A 33 -9.22 -3.17 -4.41
C ASN A 33 -7.86 -2.49 -4.58
N GLN A 34 -6.76 -3.26 -4.70
CA GLN A 34 -5.44 -2.71 -4.98
C GLN A 34 -5.40 -1.91 -6.28
N GLU A 35 -6.08 -2.38 -7.31
CA GLU A 35 -6.14 -1.66 -8.59
C GLU A 35 -6.78 -0.29 -8.43
N LEU A 36 -7.81 -0.20 -7.59
CA LEU A 36 -8.47 1.06 -7.29
C LEU A 36 -7.55 2.04 -6.57
N TYR A 37 -6.70 1.54 -5.68
CA TYR A 37 -5.86 2.38 -4.82
C TYR A 37 -4.45 2.61 -5.36
N ILE A 38 -4.07 1.98 -6.46
CA ILE A 38 -2.68 2.04 -6.94
C ILE A 38 -2.23 3.47 -7.27
N GLY A 39 -3.14 4.31 -7.73
CA GLY A 39 -2.87 5.72 -7.95
C GLY A 39 -2.54 6.45 -6.65
N LEU A 40 -3.32 6.22 -5.61
CA LEU A 40 -3.08 6.79 -4.29
C LEU A 40 -1.76 6.31 -3.70
N VAL A 41 -1.44 5.03 -3.88
CA VAL A 41 -0.16 4.45 -3.44
C VAL A 41 1.02 5.17 -4.12
N ARG A 42 0.93 5.40 -5.43
CA ARG A 42 1.97 6.16 -6.16
C ARG A 42 2.13 7.57 -5.61
N LEU A 43 1.03 8.22 -5.26
CA LEU A 43 1.07 9.56 -4.67
C LEU A 43 1.69 9.55 -3.28
N HIS A 44 1.41 8.55 -2.44
CA HIS A 44 2.08 8.37 -1.16
C HIS A 44 3.60 8.21 -1.34
N VAL A 45 3.99 7.32 -2.25
CA VAL A 45 5.41 7.09 -2.56
C VAL A 45 6.08 8.39 -2.98
N LEU A 46 5.46 9.11 -3.91
CA LEU A 46 6.02 10.36 -4.45
C LEU A 46 6.09 11.45 -3.38
N HIS A 47 5.10 11.53 -2.53
CA HIS A 47 5.07 12.47 -1.40
C HIS A 47 6.26 12.23 -0.46
N HIS A 48 6.48 10.99 -0.04
CA HIS A 48 7.59 10.66 0.85
C HIS A 48 8.94 10.85 0.16
N ALA A 49 9.06 10.46 -1.10
CA ALA A 49 10.29 10.62 -1.88
C ALA A 49 10.63 12.09 -2.15
N ALA A 50 9.64 12.97 -2.11
CA ALA A 50 9.86 14.42 -2.24
C ALA A 50 10.38 15.05 -0.94
N GLN A 51 10.14 14.41 0.20
CA GLN A 51 10.63 14.88 1.51
C GLN A 51 12.06 14.42 1.76
N SER A 52 12.35 13.15 1.50
CA SER A 52 13.67 12.56 1.68
C SER A 52 13.75 11.27 0.86
N PRO A 53 14.97 10.80 0.51
CA PRO A 53 15.10 9.53 -0.19
C PRO A 53 14.43 8.38 0.58
N ILE A 54 13.71 7.54 -0.13
CA ILE A 54 13.03 6.36 0.42
C ILE A 54 13.72 5.10 -0.07
N PHE A 55 13.55 4.00 0.65
CA PHE A 55 13.97 2.68 0.21
C PHE A 55 12.79 1.71 0.29
N GLY A 56 12.84 0.62 -0.51
CA GLY A 56 11.69 -0.25 -0.72
C GLY A 56 11.06 -0.79 0.56
N LEU A 57 11.87 -1.33 1.47
CA LEU A 57 11.35 -1.88 2.72
C LEU A 57 10.73 -0.79 3.61
N GLY A 58 11.36 0.37 3.67
CA GLY A 58 10.85 1.50 4.45
C GLY A 58 9.51 1.99 3.94
N ILE A 59 9.35 2.11 2.62
CA ILE A 59 8.07 2.57 2.05
C ILE A 59 6.97 1.50 2.19
N ILE A 60 7.33 0.21 2.15
CA ILE A 60 6.36 -0.86 2.43
C ILE A 60 5.78 -0.71 3.84
N GLN A 61 6.64 -0.45 4.82
CA GLN A 61 6.24 -0.24 6.21
C GLN A 61 5.36 1.00 6.35
N GLU A 62 5.75 2.09 5.71
CA GLU A 62 5.00 3.34 5.74
C GLU A 62 3.61 3.20 5.11
N LEU A 63 3.53 2.56 3.96
CA LEU A 63 2.24 2.26 3.32
C LEU A 63 1.36 1.38 4.20
N GLY A 64 1.98 0.44 4.93
CA GLY A 64 1.27 -0.42 5.88
C GLY A 64 0.59 0.37 7.00
N ARG A 65 1.19 1.46 7.47
CA ARG A 65 0.59 2.34 8.47
C ARG A 65 -0.67 3.02 7.96
N HIS A 66 -0.76 3.25 6.67
CA HIS A 66 -1.94 3.84 6.01
C HIS A 66 -2.93 2.77 5.53
N GLY A 67 -2.74 1.52 5.91
CA GLY A 67 -3.65 0.44 5.57
C GLY A 67 -3.39 -0.24 4.23
N TYR A 68 -2.34 0.16 3.50
CA TYR A 68 -1.98 -0.48 2.23
C TYR A 68 -1.05 -1.65 2.50
N ARG A 69 -1.59 -2.86 2.42
CA ARG A 69 -0.82 -4.09 2.63
C ARG A 69 -0.24 -4.58 1.32
N LEU A 70 0.92 -4.04 0.96
CA LEU A 70 1.61 -4.35 -0.26
C LEU A 70 2.93 -5.05 0.04
N GLY A 71 3.23 -6.09 -0.71
CA GLY A 71 4.48 -6.80 -0.59
C GLY A 71 5.54 -6.29 -1.56
N PRO A 72 6.78 -6.82 -1.44
CA PRO A 72 7.87 -6.46 -2.35
C PRO A 72 7.54 -6.71 -3.83
N GLY A 73 6.80 -7.78 -4.12
CA GLY A 73 6.40 -8.11 -5.49
C GLY A 73 5.51 -7.08 -6.16
N THR A 74 4.88 -6.20 -5.39
CA THR A 74 4.07 -5.09 -5.91
C THR A 74 4.84 -3.77 -5.84
N VAL A 75 5.52 -3.51 -4.74
CA VAL A 75 6.17 -2.21 -4.49
C VAL A 75 7.39 -1.99 -5.37
N TYR A 76 8.25 -3.00 -5.54
CA TYR A 76 9.45 -2.84 -6.36
C TYR A 76 9.13 -2.56 -7.84
N PRO A 77 8.22 -3.31 -8.49
CA PRO A 77 7.80 -2.96 -9.85
C PRO A 77 7.18 -1.57 -9.95
N LEU A 78 6.45 -1.15 -8.92
CA LEU A 78 5.86 0.19 -8.86
C LEU A 78 6.93 1.27 -8.81
N LEU A 79 7.96 1.10 -7.96
CA LEU A 79 9.09 2.04 -7.87
C LEU A 79 9.85 2.11 -9.20
N HIS A 80 10.11 0.97 -9.81
CA HIS A 80 10.75 0.92 -11.14
C HIS A 80 9.92 1.64 -12.20
N GLY A 81 8.61 1.43 -12.19
CA GLY A 81 7.71 2.09 -13.12
C GLY A 81 7.73 3.62 -12.96
N MET A 82 7.81 4.09 -11.71
CA MET A 82 7.90 5.52 -11.41
C MET A 82 9.26 6.10 -11.80
N GLU A 83 10.32 5.35 -11.62
CA GLU A 83 11.68 5.72 -12.08
C GLU A 83 11.71 5.83 -13.61
N ASN A 84 11.15 4.85 -14.32
CA ASN A 84 11.11 4.84 -15.78
C ASN A 84 10.30 6.00 -16.36
N ARG A 85 9.31 6.47 -15.62
CA ARG A 85 8.52 7.66 -16.01
C ARG A 85 9.22 8.98 -15.67
N GLY A 86 10.37 8.92 -15.03
CA GLY A 86 11.13 10.10 -14.66
C GLY A 86 10.62 10.82 -13.41
N TRP A 87 9.72 10.21 -12.65
CA TRP A 87 9.23 10.80 -11.39
C TRP A 87 10.17 10.55 -10.22
N LEU A 88 10.91 9.44 -10.25
CA LEU A 88 11.87 9.07 -9.23
C LEU A 88 13.25 8.91 -9.83
N ARG A 89 14.24 9.17 -9.01
CA ARG A 89 15.66 8.96 -9.33
C ARG A 89 16.23 7.98 -8.32
N ALA A 90 16.88 6.92 -8.81
CA ALA A 90 17.54 5.95 -7.97
C ALA A 90 18.87 6.48 -7.44
N GLY A 91 19.20 6.07 -6.23
CA GLY A 91 20.47 6.33 -5.59
C GLY A 91 20.80 5.19 -4.64
N SER A 92 21.75 5.38 -3.76
CA SER A 92 22.06 4.43 -2.71
C SER A 92 22.42 5.17 -1.42
N ALA A 93 22.12 4.53 -0.30
CA ALA A 93 22.47 5.02 1.02
C ALA A 93 22.72 3.83 1.95
N ILE A 94 23.47 4.08 3.01
CA ILE A 94 23.65 3.10 4.07
C ILE A 94 22.54 3.31 5.09
N VAL A 95 21.71 2.28 5.28
CA VAL A 95 20.61 2.28 6.23
C VAL A 95 20.79 1.07 7.14
N ASP A 96 20.89 1.30 8.43
CA ASP A 96 21.13 0.26 9.45
C ASP A 96 22.35 -0.62 9.10
N GLY A 97 23.43 0.00 8.66
CA GLY A 97 24.69 -0.68 8.32
C GLY A 97 24.69 -1.40 6.98
N ARG A 98 23.62 -1.32 6.20
CA ARG A 98 23.52 -1.98 4.90
C ARG A 98 23.33 -0.96 3.79
N ARG A 99 23.97 -1.23 2.64
CA ARG A 99 23.73 -0.43 1.44
C ARG A 99 22.36 -0.75 0.87
N ARG A 100 21.53 0.27 0.76
CA ARG A 100 20.15 0.14 0.23
C ARG A 100 20.01 1.00 -1.01
N LYS A 101 19.28 0.50 -2.00
CA LYS A 101 18.85 1.29 -3.13
C LYS A 101 17.78 2.27 -2.65
N THR A 102 17.96 3.55 -2.97
CA THR A 102 17.03 4.60 -2.57
C THR A 102 16.41 5.24 -3.80
N TYR A 103 15.30 5.92 -3.57
CA TYR A 103 14.57 6.66 -4.60
C TYR A 103 14.22 8.03 -4.06
N ALA A 104 14.50 9.05 -4.85
CA ALA A 104 14.15 10.42 -4.52
C ALA A 104 13.31 11.02 -5.65
N ALA A 105 12.43 11.96 -5.32
CA ALA A 105 11.62 12.62 -6.33
C ALA A 105 12.50 13.51 -7.21
N THR A 106 12.30 13.43 -8.52
CA THR A 106 12.91 14.32 -9.50
C THR A 106 12.15 15.65 -9.54
N ALA A 107 12.70 16.63 -10.27
CA ALA A 107 11.98 17.88 -10.53
C ALA A 107 10.63 17.60 -11.24
N ALA A 108 10.65 16.68 -12.22
CA ALA A 108 9.42 16.26 -12.91
C ALA A 108 8.43 15.57 -11.94
N GLY A 109 8.94 14.73 -11.03
CA GLY A 109 8.13 14.10 -10.00
C GLY A 109 7.48 15.11 -9.05
N ARG A 110 8.24 16.13 -8.64
CA ARG A 110 7.72 17.20 -7.78
C ARG A 110 6.63 18.02 -8.46
N ARG A 111 6.78 18.30 -9.75
CA ARG A 111 5.76 19.01 -10.53
C ARG A 111 4.49 18.16 -10.66
N ALA A 112 4.67 16.86 -10.95
CA ALA A 112 3.55 15.92 -11.04
C ALA A 112 2.81 15.83 -9.70
N LEU A 113 3.54 15.77 -8.60
CA LEU A 113 2.96 15.73 -7.26
C LEU A 113 2.14 16.99 -6.96
N LYS A 114 2.66 18.15 -7.33
CA LYS A 114 1.97 19.42 -7.11
C LYS A 114 0.60 19.43 -7.83
N THR A 115 0.59 19.04 -9.08
CA THR A 115 -0.65 18.95 -9.87
C THR A 115 -1.59 17.89 -9.28
N ALA A 116 -1.06 16.74 -8.89
CA ALA A 116 -1.87 15.67 -8.29
C ALA A 116 -2.50 16.09 -6.96
N ARG A 117 -1.80 16.89 -6.16
CA ARG A 117 -2.34 17.40 -4.88
C ARG A 117 -3.60 18.24 -5.10
N GLU A 118 -3.63 19.03 -6.15
CA GLU A 118 -4.80 19.82 -6.51
C GLU A 118 -5.98 18.91 -6.87
N ARG A 119 -5.71 17.86 -7.64
CA ARG A 119 -6.73 16.86 -8.01
C ARG A 119 -7.24 16.06 -6.82
N VAL A 120 -6.35 15.69 -5.91
CA VAL A 120 -6.75 14.99 -4.68
C VAL A 120 -7.64 15.88 -3.82
N ARG A 121 -7.29 17.17 -3.70
CA ARG A 121 -8.10 18.12 -2.93
C ARG A 121 -9.49 18.27 -3.54
N GLU A 122 -9.58 18.45 -4.85
CA GLU A 122 -10.84 18.56 -5.58
C GLU A 122 -11.71 17.31 -5.35
N LEU A 123 -11.13 16.14 -5.47
CA LEU A 123 -11.83 14.88 -5.23
C LEU A 123 -12.31 14.77 -3.77
N TYR A 124 -11.43 15.14 -2.83
CA TYR A 124 -11.78 15.13 -1.42
C TYR A 124 -12.98 16.04 -1.13
N GLU A 125 -12.95 17.26 -1.65
CA GLU A 125 -14.02 18.23 -1.48
C GLU A 125 -15.34 17.68 -2.03
N GLU A 126 -15.32 17.09 -3.23
CA GLU A 126 -16.50 16.49 -3.84
C GLU A 126 -17.05 15.30 -3.05
N MET A 127 -16.16 14.39 -2.61
CA MET A 127 -16.59 13.19 -1.89
C MET A 127 -17.15 13.48 -0.50
N PHE A 128 -16.70 14.55 0.14
CA PHE A 128 -17.08 14.91 1.51
C PHE A 128 -17.84 16.22 1.59
N GLU A 129 -18.43 16.65 0.49
CA GLU A 129 -19.18 17.91 0.41
C GLU A 129 -20.30 17.97 1.47
N ASP A 130 -21.03 16.88 1.64
CA ASP A 130 -22.12 16.78 2.60
C ASP A 130 -21.63 16.81 4.06
N GLU A 131 -20.40 16.37 4.31
CA GLU A 131 -19.82 16.35 5.65
C GLU A 131 -19.22 17.70 6.04
N LEU A 132 -18.83 18.51 5.06
CA LEU A 132 -18.23 19.82 5.28
C LEU A 132 -19.26 20.95 5.38
N SER A 133 -20.46 20.67 4.98
CA SER A 133 -21.59 21.60 5.12
C SER A 133 -22.37 21.34 6.40
#